data_118911ee250ad9b7549210f8d59ce8ee
#
_entry.id   118911ee250ad9b7549210f8d59ce8ee
#
_cell.length_a   1.000
_cell.length_b   1.000
_cell.length_c   1.000
_cell.angle_alpha   90.00
_cell.angle_beta   90.00
_cell.angle_gamma   90.00
#
_symmetry.space_group_name_H-M   'P 1'
#
loop_
_entity.id
_entity.type
_entity.pdbx_description
1 polymer ?
#
loop_
_entity_poly.entity_id
_entity_poly.type
_entity_poly.pdbx_seq_one_letter_code
_entity_poly.pdbx_strand_id
1 'polypeptide(L)'
;MRKRTLAGALVASAAALTIGIAPAGAITGGTIDNTRHPEVGAMLADTGDGLSVLCTGTLISPRVFLSAGHCTDYLASVGIGAHDVYVTFDPSWDPAHPGTAYRGTYYTDPQYGYSGQGGASDPHDIAVIVLDNAIQGITPARLPSAGLLDRLPLKSATFTVAGYGTVRDIKTTGPHAFYFDGTRRWVEQDFLSLQPAWLKLNMNFATGSGGSCYGDSGGPHFYGGPDSNDLVATTITGDSVCVATDKDYRLDTASAMSFLSGFTQYGAYAYWG
;
A
#
# COMPACT_ATOMS: atom_id res chain seq x y z
N MET A 1 -56.44 42.34 -44.33
CA MET A 1 -55.60 41.13 -44.32
C MET A 1 -54.51 41.35 -43.26
N ARG A 2 -54.60 40.71 -42.08
CA ARG A 2 -53.60 40.83 -40.99
C ARG A 2 -52.66 39.66 -41.07
N LYS A 3 -51.36 39.93 -41.28
CA LYS A 3 -50.30 38.91 -41.22
C LYS A 3 -49.91 38.70 -39.77
N ARG A 4 -50.08 37.45 -39.30
CA ARG A 4 -49.57 36.96 -37.99
C ARG A 4 -48.16 36.43 -38.22
N THR A 5 -47.17 37.05 -37.57
CA THR A 5 -45.81 36.55 -37.44
C THR A 5 -45.73 35.64 -36.21
N LEU A 6 -45.40 34.38 -36.40
CA LEU A 6 -45.04 33.46 -35.33
C LEU A 6 -43.54 33.65 -35.00
N ALA A 7 -43.27 34.08 -33.80
CA ALA A 7 -41.91 34.04 -33.23
C ALA A 7 -41.69 32.71 -32.53
N GLY A 8 -40.81 31.86 -33.09
CA GLY A 8 -40.36 30.64 -32.47
C GLY A 8 -39.24 30.93 -31.47
N ALA A 9 -39.47 30.62 -30.21
CA ALA A 9 -38.43 30.68 -29.17
C ALA A 9 -37.62 29.40 -29.22
N LEU A 10 -36.35 29.47 -29.55
CA LEU A 10 -35.38 28.38 -29.40
C LEU A 10 -34.95 28.37 -27.93
N VAL A 11 -35.33 27.33 -27.18
CA VAL A 11 -34.78 27.03 -25.88
C VAL A 11 -33.50 26.23 -26.08
N ALA A 12 -32.35 26.88 -25.87
CA ALA A 12 -31.07 26.21 -25.85
C ALA A 12 -30.88 25.57 -24.46
N SER A 13 -30.99 24.26 -24.35
CA SER A 13 -30.64 23.50 -23.14
C SER A 13 -29.12 23.40 -23.03
N ALA A 14 -28.53 24.20 -22.15
CA ALA A 14 -27.13 24.04 -21.78
C ALA A 14 -27.02 22.82 -20.83
N ALA A 15 -26.54 21.69 -21.35
CA ALA A 15 -26.12 20.57 -20.53
C ALA A 15 -24.81 20.97 -19.81
N ALA A 16 -24.90 21.26 -18.53
CA ALA A 16 -23.72 21.44 -17.69
C ALA A 16 -23.06 20.06 -17.53
N LEU A 17 -21.94 19.83 -18.22
CA LEU A 17 -21.03 18.75 -17.87
C LEU A 17 -20.42 19.08 -16.51
N THR A 18 -20.92 18.48 -15.45
CA THR A 18 -20.20 18.40 -14.18
C THR A 18 -19.04 17.46 -14.36
N ILE A 19 -17.86 17.98 -14.64
CA ILE A 19 -16.61 17.24 -14.50
C ILE A 19 -16.47 17.00 -12.99
N GLY A 20 -16.83 15.80 -12.56
CA GLY A 20 -16.57 15.34 -11.22
C GLY A 20 -15.05 15.32 -11.03
N ILE A 21 -14.52 16.27 -10.30
CA ILE A 21 -13.14 16.21 -9.79
C ILE A 21 -13.17 15.08 -8.76
N ALA A 22 -12.69 13.88 -9.14
CA ALA A 22 -12.46 12.85 -8.17
C ALA A 22 -11.46 13.38 -7.13
N PRO A 23 -11.73 13.27 -5.83
CA PRO A 23 -10.76 13.67 -4.82
C PRO A 23 -9.51 12.83 -5.01
N ALA A 24 -8.36 13.48 -5.16
CA ALA A 24 -7.07 12.82 -5.19
C ALA A 24 -6.84 12.17 -3.81
N GLY A 25 -6.49 10.89 -3.80
CA GLY A 25 -6.47 10.08 -2.60
C GLY A 25 -5.06 9.54 -2.22
N ALA A 26 -4.82 8.99 -1.02
CA ALA A 26 -3.61 8.25 -0.60
C ALA A 26 -3.24 7.25 -1.70
N ILE A 27 -1.98 6.91 -1.94
CA ILE A 27 -1.58 6.31 -3.21
C ILE A 27 -1.80 7.31 -4.37
N THR A 28 -0.73 7.78 -4.97
CA THR A 28 -0.80 8.74 -6.08
C THR A 28 -1.66 8.18 -7.22
N GLY A 29 -2.72 8.89 -7.57
CA GLY A 29 -3.69 8.43 -8.58
C GLY A 29 -4.66 7.35 -8.10
N GLY A 30 -4.63 7.00 -6.81
CA GLY A 30 -5.43 5.91 -6.25
C GLY A 30 -6.90 6.22 -6.01
N THR A 31 -7.69 5.17 -5.92
CA THR A 31 -9.11 5.18 -5.57
C THR A 31 -9.30 4.79 -4.10
N ILE A 32 -10.27 5.39 -3.40
CA ILE A 32 -10.61 5.00 -2.02
C ILE A 32 -10.97 3.50 -2.01
N ASP A 33 -10.31 2.76 -1.11
CA ASP A 33 -10.40 1.31 -1.03
C ASP A 33 -11.73 0.82 -0.45
N ASN A 34 -12.27 1.57 0.50
CA ASN A 34 -13.41 1.14 1.32
C ASN A 34 -13.11 -0.22 1.99
N THR A 35 -13.69 -1.29 1.45
CA THR A 35 -13.57 -2.66 2.00
C THR A 35 -13.02 -3.67 1.00
N ARG A 36 -12.36 -3.20 -0.08
CA ARG A 36 -11.87 -4.07 -1.16
C ARG A 36 -10.70 -4.95 -0.70
N HIS A 37 -9.74 -4.35 0.02
CA HIS A 37 -8.56 -5.03 0.55
C HIS A 37 -8.59 -5.03 2.08
N PRO A 38 -9.49 -5.82 2.71
CA PRO A 38 -9.64 -5.81 4.17
C PRO A 38 -8.40 -6.34 4.90
N GLU A 39 -7.55 -7.12 4.23
CA GLU A 39 -6.27 -7.64 4.74
C GLU A 39 -5.16 -6.59 4.80
N VAL A 40 -5.33 -5.44 4.14
CA VAL A 40 -4.37 -4.32 4.20
C VAL A 40 -4.68 -3.45 5.39
N GLY A 41 -3.69 -3.25 6.24
CA GLY A 41 -3.80 -2.46 7.47
C GLY A 41 -2.79 -1.34 7.57
N ALA A 42 -3.02 -0.42 8.49
CA ALA A 42 -2.03 0.58 8.88
C ALA A 42 -1.31 0.15 10.16
N MET A 43 0.02 0.29 10.16
CA MET A 43 0.84 0.20 11.36
C MET A 43 0.76 1.53 12.11
N LEU A 44 0.39 1.47 13.39
CA LEU A 44 0.18 2.62 14.25
C LEU A 44 1.20 2.60 15.40
N ALA A 45 1.70 3.76 15.76
CA ALA A 45 2.50 3.97 16.96
C ALA A 45 2.21 5.34 17.58
N ASP A 46 2.42 5.45 18.88
CA ASP A 46 2.36 6.71 19.60
C ASP A 46 3.78 7.31 19.70
N THR A 47 4.05 8.31 18.90
CA THR A 47 5.32 9.06 18.94
C THR A 47 5.23 10.35 19.75
N GLY A 48 4.17 10.53 20.55
CA GLY A 48 3.98 11.66 21.46
C GLY A 48 2.63 12.36 21.37
N ASP A 49 1.92 12.20 20.27
CA ASP A 49 0.63 12.87 20.00
C ASP A 49 -0.55 11.86 19.83
N GLY A 50 -0.39 10.65 20.39
CA GLY A 50 -1.33 9.55 20.27
C GLY A 50 -1.06 8.65 19.05
N LEU A 51 -1.87 7.59 18.90
CA LEU A 51 -1.69 6.62 17.84
C LEU A 51 -1.89 7.25 16.45
N SER A 52 -0.84 7.25 15.66
CA SER A 52 -0.82 7.78 14.30
C SER A 52 -0.32 6.72 13.31
N VAL A 53 -0.74 6.82 12.04
CA VAL A 53 -0.26 5.95 10.96
C VAL A 53 1.21 6.25 10.70
N LEU A 54 2.03 5.21 10.77
CA LEU A 54 3.45 5.27 10.44
C LEU A 54 3.74 4.60 9.10
N CYS A 55 3.22 3.39 8.92
CA CYS A 55 3.45 2.56 7.74
C CYS A 55 2.18 1.77 7.39
N THR A 56 2.22 1.10 6.26
CA THR A 56 1.19 0.16 5.83
C THR A 56 1.70 -1.27 6.01
N GLY A 57 0.82 -2.26 5.88
CA GLY A 57 1.21 -3.68 5.85
C GLY A 57 0.03 -4.57 5.49
N THR A 58 0.27 -5.88 5.58
CA THR A 58 -0.68 -6.89 5.09
C THR A 58 -0.83 -8.03 6.10
N LEU A 59 -2.05 -8.41 6.42
CA LEU A 59 -2.33 -9.63 7.20
C LEU A 59 -2.02 -10.85 6.35
N ILE A 60 -1.03 -11.67 6.74
CA ILE A 60 -0.59 -12.89 6.02
C ILE A 60 -0.93 -14.19 6.76
N SER A 61 -1.36 -14.09 8.00
CA SER A 61 -2.04 -15.14 8.77
C SER A 61 -2.91 -14.47 9.82
N PRO A 62 -3.79 -15.20 10.54
CA PRO A 62 -4.68 -14.55 11.50
C PRO A 62 -3.99 -13.70 12.59
N ARG A 63 -2.70 -13.92 12.83
CA ARG A 63 -1.93 -13.19 13.84
C ARG A 63 -0.64 -12.55 13.32
N VAL A 64 -0.31 -12.71 12.04
CA VAL A 64 0.94 -12.16 11.48
C VAL A 64 0.61 -11.08 10.47
N PHE A 65 1.03 -9.88 10.77
CA PHE A 65 0.94 -8.71 9.91
C PHE A 65 2.33 -8.39 9.36
N LEU A 66 2.49 -8.46 8.06
CA LEU A 66 3.73 -8.17 7.34
C LEU A 66 3.88 -6.69 7.10
N SER A 67 5.08 -6.14 7.30
CA SER A 67 5.43 -4.76 6.98
C SER A 67 6.92 -4.65 6.61
N ALA A 68 7.44 -3.43 6.47
CA ALA A 68 8.84 -3.19 6.14
C ALA A 68 9.74 -3.14 7.38
N GLY A 69 10.98 -3.59 7.22
CA GLY A 69 12.00 -3.58 8.27
C GLY A 69 12.36 -2.16 8.73
N HIS A 70 12.50 -1.21 7.78
CA HIS A 70 12.79 0.19 8.11
C HIS A 70 11.70 0.85 8.97
N CYS A 71 10.45 0.41 8.89
CA CYS A 71 9.36 0.92 9.72
C CYS A 71 9.56 0.55 11.19
N THR A 72 9.89 -0.70 11.46
CA THR A 72 10.11 -1.20 12.82
C THR A 72 11.47 -0.78 13.39
N ASP A 73 12.49 -0.63 12.54
CA ASP A 73 13.78 -0.07 12.90
C ASP A 73 13.65 1.39 13.34
N TYR A 74 12.83 2.17 12.62
CA TYR A 74 12.49 3.53 13.04
C TYR A 74 11.85 3.56 14.43
N LEU A 75 10.87 2.70 14.71
CA LEU A 75 10.24 2.60 16.04
C LEU A 75 11.28 2.35 17.14
N ALA A 76 12.17 1.39 16.91
CA ALA A 76 13.26 1.09 17.84
C ALA A 76 14.19 2.30 18.05
N SER A 77 14.50 3.03 16.97
CA SER A 77 15.39 4.20 17.01
C SER A 77 14.83 5.38 17.81
N VAL A 78 13.50 5.52 17.85
CA VAL A 78 12.82 6.57 18.64
C VAL A 78 12.35 6.07 20.01
N GLY A 79 12.74 4.86 20.42
CA GLY A 79 12.50 4.30 21.75
C GLY A 79 11.11 3.69 21.96
N ILE A 80 10.35 3.41 20.89
CA ILE A 80 9.08 2.70 20.98
C ILE A 80 9.38 1.21 21.23
N GLY A 81 8.84 0.68 22.33
CA GLY A 81 9.03 -0.73 22.72
C GLY A 81 8.45 -1.68 21.69
N ALA A 82 9.05 -2.87 21.54
CA ALA A 82 8.60 -3.84 20.54
C ALA A 82 7.12 -4.22 20.68
N HIS A 83 6.56 -4.14 21.88
CA HIS A 83 5.16 -4.45 22.17
C HIS A 83 4.26 -3.20 22.24
N ASP A 84 4.74 -2.02 21.83
CA ASP A 84 3.99 -0.77 21.83
C ASP A 84 3.61 -0.33 20.40
N VAL A 85 3.39 -1.32 19.53
CA VAL A 85 2.91 -1.15 18.17
C VAL A 85 1.48 -1.67 18.03
N TYR A 86 0.70 -1.02 17.17
CA TYR A 86 -0.68 -1.39 16.91
C TYR A 86 -0.93 -1.50 15.41
N VAL A 87 -1.98 -2.21 15.04
CA VAL A 87 -2.44 -2.34 13.65
C VAL A 87 -3.94 -2.04 13.58
N THR A 88 -4.36 -1.27 12.59
CA THR A 88 -5.77 -1.13 12.25
C THR A 88 -6.05 -1.69 10.86
N PHE A 89 -7.24 -2.26 10.68
CA PHE A 89 -7.78 -2.67 9.37
C PHE A 89 -8.98 -1.80 8.95
N ASP A 90 -9.29 -0.79 9.74
CA ASP A 90 -10.35 0.16 9.40
C ASP A 90 -9.99 0.89 8.09
N PRO A 91 -10.96 1.18 7.21
CA PRO A 91 -10.69 1.83 5.91
C PRO A 91 -10.05 3.22 6.03
N SER A 92 -10.12 3.83 7.19
CA SER A 92 -9.48 5.10 7.53
C SER A 92 -9.12 5.16 9.00
N TRP A 93 -8.05 5.88 9.31
CA TRP A 93 -7.63 6.18 10.68
C TRP A 93 -7.59 7.68 10.93
N ASP A 94 -8.35 8.12 11.92
CA ASP A 94 -8.33 9.50 12.42
C ASP A 94 -7.95 9.48 13.92
N PRO A 95 -6.79 10.02 14.31
CA PRO A 95 -6.38 10.08 15.72
C PRO A 95 -7.38 10.78 16.65
N ALA A 96 -8.16 11.72 16.11
CA ALA A 96 -9.21 12.42 16.90
C ALA A 96 -10.47 11.55 17.12
N HIS A 97 -10.69 10.56 16.27
CA HIS A 97 -11.80 9.63 16.34
C HIS A 97 -11.29 8.19 16.10
N PRO A 98 -10.48 7.64 17.01
CA PRO A 98 -9.80 6.37 16.79
C PRO A 98 -10.81 5.23 16.63
N GLY A 99 -10.57 4.41 15.63
CA GLY A 99 -11.29 3.17 15.37
C GLY A 99 -10.71 1.99 16.15
N THR A 100 -10.73 0.80 15.54
CA THR A 100 -10.22 -0.42 16.15
C THR A 100 -8.71 -0.52 15.95
N ALA A 101 -7.95 -0.67 17.04
CA ALA A 101 -6.51 -0.91 17.00
C ALA A 101 -6.17 -2.22 17.72
N TYR A 102 -5.40 -3.07 17.06
CA TYR A 102 -4.94 -4.36 17.56
C TYR A 102 -3.48 -4.26 17.97
N ARG A 103 -3.19 -4.52 19.23
CA ARG A 103 -1.81 -4.50 19.75
C ARG A 103 -1.03 -5.73 19.29
N GLY A 104 0.29 -5.57 19.11
CA GLY A 104 1.17 -6.66 18.77
C GLY A 104 2.62 -6.39 19.16
N THR A 105 3.49 -7.31 18.79
CA THR A 105 4.93 -7.22 18.97
C THR A 105 5.60 -7.26 17.62
N TYR A 106 6.42 -6.24 17.31
CA TYR A 106 7.15 -6.23 16.05
C TYR A 106 8.47 -7.01 16.14
N TYR A 107 8.84 -7.57 15.00
CA TYR A 107 10.11 -8.27 14.77
C TYR A 107 10.67 -7.83 13.42
N THR A 108 11.82 -7.16 13.45
CA THR A 108 12.58 -6.78 12.26
C THR A 108 13.46 -7.96 11.85
N ASP A 109 13.68 -8.19 10.56
CA ASP A 109 14.70 -9.15 10.12
C ASP A 109 16.05 -8.77 10.74
N PRO A 110 16.71 -9.67 11.49
CA PRO A 110 17.98 -9.37 12.13
C PRO A 110 19.12 -9.06 11.15
N GLN A 111 18.95 -9.39 9.88
CA GLN A 111 19.89 -9.04 8.82
C GLN A 111 19.57 -7.69 8.15
N TYR A 112 18.45 -7.06 8.54
CA TYR A 112 18.14 -5.72 8.06
C TYR A 112 19.30 -4.77 8.39
N GLY A 113 19.83 -4.14 7.37
CA GLY A 113 20.86 -3.12 7.50
C GLY A 113 20.55 -1.99 6.56
N TYR A 114 20.25 -0.83 7.08
CA TYR A 114 20.05 0.36 6.25
C TYR A 114 21.35 0.76 5.57
N SER A 115 21.58 0.20 4.40
CA SER A 115 22.74 0.55 3.54
C SER A 115 22.40 1.62 2.50
N GLY A 116 21.43 2.46 2.80
CA GLY A 116 20.88 3.45 1.85
C GLY A 116 19.85 2.84 0.91
N GLN A 117 18.89 3.66 0.49
CA GLN A 117 17.70 3.28 -0.28
C GLN A 117 18.03 2.38 -1.50
N GLY A 118 18.03 1.08 -1.28
CA GLY A 118 18.08 0.07 -2.33
C GLY A 118 19.43 -0.12 -3.03
N GLY A 119 20.54 0.17 -2.37
CA GLY A 119 21.88 -0.16 -2.88
C GLY A 119 22.29 -1.61 -2.65
N ALA A 120 21.71 -2.30 -1.67
CA ALA A 120 22.01 -3.70 -1.39
C ALA A 120 21.40 -4.64 -2.43
N SER A 121 22.08 -5.74 -2.72
CA SER A 121 21.55 -6.82 -3.54
C SER A 121 20.35 -7.50 -2.87
N ASP A 122 20.38 -7.58 -1.54
CA ASP A 122 19.28 -8.00 -0.65
C ASP A 122 19.31 -7.12 0.61
N PRO A 123 18.33 -6.22 0.80
CA PRO A 123 18.30 -5.30 1.93
C PRO A 123 17.76 -5.93 3.21
N HIS A 124 17.13 -7.11 3.15
CA HIS A 124 16.40 -7.71 4.26
C HIS A 124 15.38 -6.75 4.90
N ASP A 125 14.81 -5.85 4.09
CA ASP A 125 13.87 -4.83 4.55
C ASP A 125 12.47 -5.40 4.72
N ILE A 126 12.33 -6.25 5.70
CA ILE A 126 11.12 -6.98 6.03
C ILE A 126 10.96 -7.06 7.55
N ALA A 127 9.73 -6.94 8.01
CA ALA A 127 9.35 -7.11 9.41
C ALA A 127 7.96 -7.73 9.52
N VAL A 128 7.66 -8.29 10.68
CA VAL A 128 6.31 -8.72 11.02
C VAL A 128 5.88 -8.12 12.36
N ILE A 129 4.59 -7.91 12.53
CA ILE A 129 3.94 -7.67 13.81
C ILE A 129 3.12 -8.90 14.15
N VAL A 130 3.47 -9.57 15.25
CA VAL A 130 2.69 -10.67 15.80
C VAL A 130 1.61 -10.06 16.70
N LEU A 131 0.36 -10.15 16.26
CA LEU A 131 -0.78 -9.60 16.99
C LEU A 131 -1.11 -10.44 18.23
N ASP A 132 -1.51 -9.79 19.32
CA ASP A 132 -1.85 -10.44 20.58
C ASP A 132 -3.04 -11.40 20.41
N ASN A 133 -3.99 -11.04 19.55
CA ASN A 133 -5.18 -11.82 19.25
C ASN A 133 -5.32 -12.06 17.74
N ALA A 134 -5.92 -13.19 17.38
CA ALA A 134 -6.21 -13.51 16.00
C ALA A 134 -7.31 -12.58 15.44
N ILE A 135 -7.06 -12.02 14.27
CA ILE A 135 -8.04 -11.23 13.54
C ILE A 135 -9.11 -12.16 12.97
N GLN A 136 -10.36 -11.81 13.20
CA GLN A 136 -11.51 -12.55 12.73
C GLN A 136 -12.22 -11.82 11.59
N GLY A 137 -12.75 -12.59 10.63
CA GLY A 137 -13.54 -12.03 9.53
C GLY A 137 -12.73 -11.42 8.38
N ILE A 138 -11.39 -11.43 8.47
CA ILE A 138 -10.48 -11.03 7.40
C ILE A 138 -9.74 -12.26 6.88
N THR A 139 -9.83 -12.51 5.58
CA THR A 139 -9.03 -13.54 4.91
C THR A 139 -7.62 -13.00 4.68
N PRO A 140 -6.58 -13.64 5.23
CA PRO A 140 -5.22 -13.22 5.00
C PRO A 140 -4.79 -13.31 3.53
N ALA A 141 -3.86 -12.46 3.11
CA ALA A 141 -3.22 -12.53 1.81
C ALA A 141 -2.41 -13.85 1.66
N ARG A 142 -2.26 -14.30 0.41
CA ARG A 142 -1.49 -15.50 0.06
C ARG A 142 -0.08 -15.10 -0.32
N LEU A 143 0.92 -15.75 0.28
CA LEU A 143 2.32 -15.54 -0.04
C LEU A 143 2.71 -16.26 -1.35
N PRO A 144 3.71 -15.75 -2.10
CA PRO A 144 4.21 -16.41 -3.29
C PRO A 144 5.01 -17.66 -2.92
N SER A 145 4.97 -18.69 -3.77
CA SER A 145 5.92 -19.81 -3.66
C SER A 145 7.34 -19.37 -4.04
N ALA A 146 8.35 -20.13 -3.63
CA ALA A 146 9.75 -19.78 -3.88
C ALA A 146 10.07 -19.57 -5.37
N GLY A 147 10.71 -18.43 -5.70
CA GLY A 147 11.11 -18.04 -7.04
C GLY A 147 9.92 -17.89 -8.02
N LEU A 148 8.73 -17.59 -7.53
CA LEU A 148 7.53 -17.50 -8.35
C LEU A 148 7.64 -16.39 -9.40
N LEU A 149 8.14 -15.20 -9.03
CA LEU A 149 8.22 -14.07 -9.92
C LEU A 149 9.13 -14.32 -11.13
N ASP A 150 10.12 -15.19 -11.00
CA ASP A 150 11.00 -15.56 -12.13
C ASP A 150 10.30 -16.44 -13.19
N ARG A 151 9.10 -16.98 -12.87
CA ARG A 151 8.31 -17.85 -13.74
C ARG A 151 7.05 -17.21 -14.31
N LEU A 152 6.61 -16.07 -13.74
CA LEU A 152 5.38 -15.39 -14.14
C LEU A 152 5.58 -14.50 -15.39
N PRO A 153 4.54 -14.29 -16.20
CA PRO A 153 4.60 -13.40 -17.37
C PRO A 153 4.47 -11.92 -16.95
N LEU A 154 5.42 -11.42 -16.18
CA LEU A 154 5.36 -10.12 -15.51
C LEU A 154 5.13 -8.92 -16.46
N LYS A 155 5.64 -8.97 -17.70
CA LYS A 155 5.52 -7.87 -18.67
C LYS A 155 4.08 -7.56 -19.09
N SER A 156 3.19 -8.51 -18.95
CA SER A 156 1.76 -8.37 -19.27
C SER A 156 0.88 -8.41 -18.02
N ALA A 157 1.49 -8.42 -16.86
CA ALA A 157 0.78 -8.48 -15.60
C ALA A 157 0.44 -7.07 -15.10
N THR A 158 -0.69 -6.96 -14.45
CA THR A 158 -1.08 -5.83 -13.63
C THR A 158 -0.80 -6.16 -12.18
N PHE A 159 -0.33 -5.18 -11.44
CA PHE A 159 -0.11 -5.27 -10.00
C PHE A 159 -1.03 -4.29 -9.30
N THR A 160 -1.54 -4.66 -8.13
CA THR A 160 -2.36 -3.76 -7.32
C THR A 160 -1.60 -3.40 -6.04
N VAL A 161 -1.40 -2.10 -5.82
CA VAL A 161 -0.86 -1.56 -4.58
C VAL A 161 -1.98 -0.95 -3.76
N ALA A 162 -1.95 -1.17 -2.44
CA ALA A 162 -2.90 -0.56 -1.51
C ALA A 162 -2.20 -0.08 -0.24
N GLY A 163 -2.66 1.04 0.33
CA GLY A 163 -2.04 1.59 1.52
C GLY A 163 -2.71 2.84 2.08
N TYR A 164 -2.13 3.36 3.17
CA TYR A 164 -2.65 4.51 3.94
C TYR A 164 -1.73 5.72 3.87
N GLY A 165 -0.77 5.70 2.96
CA GLY A 165 0.29 6.70 2.90
C GLY A 165 -0.17 8.08 2.43
N THR A 166 0.82 8.91 2.14
CA THR A 166 0.65 10.27 1.66
C THR A 166 0.13 10.28 0.23
N VAL A 167 -0.71 11.24 -0.05
CA VAL A 167 -1.25 11.53 -1.37
C VAL A 167 -0.45 12.63 -2.02
N ARG A 168 -0.04 12.43 -3.25
CA ARG A 168 0.41 13.50 -4.11
C ARG A 168 -0.71 13.92 -5.05
N ASP A 169 -1.02 15.22 -5.15
CA ASP A 169 -2.02 15.70 -6.10
C ASP A 169 -1.56 15.48 -7.56
N ILE A 170 -2.52 15.17 -8.43
CA ILE A 170 -2.30 14.88 -9.85
C ILE A 170 -2.65 16.04 -10.78
N LYS A 171 -2.73 17.26 -10.26
CA LYS A 171 -3.01 18.44 -11.07
C LYS A 171 -1.98 18.63 -12.19
N THR A 172 -2.41 19.19 -13.30
CA THR A 172 -1.58 19.34 -14.50
C THR A 172 -0.72 20.59 -14.51
N THR A 173 -0.95 21.54 -13.59
CA THR A 173 -0.24 22.82 -13.55
C THR A 173 0.04 23.26 -12.10
N GLY A 174 1.14 23.95 -11.92
CA GLY A 174 1.57 24.48 -10.63
C GLY A 174 2.29 23.47 -9.73
N PRO A 175 2.76 23.88 -8.54
CA PRO A 175 3.42 23.00 -7.59
C PRO A 175 2.46 21.92 -7.11
N HIS A 176 2.95 20.65 -7.02
CA HIS A 176 2.18 19.55 -6.45
C HIS A 176 2.23 19.62 -4.93
N ALA A 177 1.08 19.37 -4.31
CA ALA A 177 0.97 19.24 -2.86
C ALA A 177 1.00 17.77 -2.46
N PHE A 178 1.51 17.52 -1.26
CA PHE A 178 1.38 16.26 -0.57
C PHE A 178 0.46 16.47 0.63
N TYR A 179 -0.44 15.54 0.87
CA TYR A 179 -1.30 15.56 2.05
C TYR A 179 -1.54 14.15 2.57
N PHE A 180 -1.93 14.04 3.81
CA PHE A 180 -2.23 12.79 4.49
C PHE A 180 -3.61 12.90 5.12
N ASP A 181 -4.47 11.89 4.92
CA ASP A 181 -5.81 11.85 5.50
C ASP A 181 -6.13 10.49 6.17
N GLY A 182 -5.14 9.61 6.29
CA GLY A 182 -5.27 8.32 6.93
C GLY A 182 -6.24 7.34 6.25
N THR A 183 -6.66 7.60 5.01
CA THR A 183 -7.63 6.78 4.28
C THR A 183 -6.94 5.76 3.39
N ARG A 184 -7.32 4.47 3.51
CA ARG A 184 -6.80 3.42 2.63
C ARG A 184 -7.28 3.59 1.19
N ARG A 185 -6.33 3.45 0.25
CA ARG A 185 -6.55 3.54 -1.19
C ARG A 185 -5.78 2.46 -1.92
N TRP A 186 -6.14 2.27 -3.19
CA TRP A 186 -5.47 1.33 -4.07
C TRP A 186 -5.36 1.87 -5.50
N VAL A 187 -4.41 1.35 -6.26
CA VAL A 187 -4.25 1.63 -7.70
C VAL A 187 -3.58 0.45 -8.39
N GLU A 188 -3.76 0.35 -9.69
CA GLU A 188 -3.04 -0.61 -10.52
C GLU A 188 -1.72 -0.03 -11.02
N GLN A 189 -0.73 -0.90 -11.19
CA GLN A 189 0.62 -0.58 -11.64
C GLN A 189 1.08 -1.55 -12.71
N ASP A 190 1.89 -1.05 -13.64
CA ASP A 190 2.53 -1.85 -14.68
C ASP A 190 3.94 -2.28 -14.26
N PHE A 191 4.37 -3.43 -14.78
CA PHE A 191 5.72 -3.94 -14.57
C PHE A 191 6.79 -3.07 -15.25
N LEU A 192 7.88 -2.78 -14.54
CA LEU A 192 9.08 -2.17 -15.09
C LEU A 192 10.26 -3.14 -15.18
N SER A 193 10.64 -3.75 -14.06
CA SER A 193 11.76 -4.70 -14.03
C SER A 193 11.75 -5.60 -12.80
N LEU A 194 12.37 -6.77 -12.93
CA LEU A 194 12.64 -7.70 -11.84
C LEU A 194 14.15 -7.81 -11.62
N GLN A 195 14.58 -7.74 -10.37
CA GLN A 195 15.96 -7.91 -9.92
C GLN A 195 16.00 -8.99 -8.82
N PRO A 196 17.17 -9.48 -8.37
CA PRO A 196 17.23 -10.57 -7.39
C PRO A 196 16.36 -10.39 -6.14
N ALA A 197 16.38 -9.21 -5.52
CA ALA A 197 15.54 -8.90 -4.34
C ALA A 197 14.44 -7.86 -4.62
N TRP A 198 14.33 -7.34 -5.84
CA TRP A 198 13.51 -6.19 -6.12
C TRP A 198 12.53 -6.40 -7.27
N LEU A 199 11.28 -6.10 -7.04
CA LEU A 199 10.28 -5.81 -8.06
C LEU A 199 10.23 -4.28 -8.24
N LYS A 200 10.22 -3.80 -9.49
CA LYS A 200 10.02 -2.39 -9.81
C LYS A 200 8.77 -2.22 -10.64
N LEU A 201 7.92 -1.30 -10.23
CA LEU A 201 6.64 -1.01 -10.86
C LEU A 201 6.56 0.46 -11.27
N ASN A 202 5.71 0.73 -12.25
CA ASN A 202 5.48 2.05 -12.80
C ASN A 202 4.48 2.82 -11.94
N MET A 203 4.84 4.05 -11.54
CA MET A 203 3.94 4.96 -10.82
C MET A 203 3.45 6.14 -11.68
N ASN A 204 3.74 6.13 -12.97
CA ASN A 204 3.44 7.28 -13.81
C ASN A 204 1.94 7.38 -14.11
N PHE A 205 1.27 8.31 -13.44
CA PHE A 205 -0.15 8.58 -13.64
C PHE A 205 -0.50 8.98 -15.09
N ALA A 206 0.42 9.62 -15.82
CA ALA A 206 0.18 9.98 -17.22
C ALA A 206 0.10 8.77 -18.17
N THR A 207 0.59 7.61 -17.74
CA THR A 207 0.49 6.34 -18.48
C THR A 207 -0.62 5.43 -17.96
N GLY A 208 -1.45 5.91 -17.04
CA GLY A 208 -2.55 5.14 -16.44
C GLY A 208 -2.16 4.36 -15.19
N SER A 209 -0.89 4.42 -14.75
CA SER A 209 -0.43 3.85 -13.50
C SER A 209 -0.54 4.88 -12.37
N GLY A 210 -0.47 4.41 -11.15
CA GLY A 210 -0.29 5.23 -9.96
C GLY A 210 0.63 4.50 -9.00
N GLY A 211 0.78 4.94 -7.76
CA GLY A 211 1.67 4.18 -6.89
C GLY A 211 1.83 4.72 -5.48
N SER A 212 2.68 4.03 -4.74
CA SER A 212 2.96 4.27 -3.35
C SER A 212 3.63 5.62 -3.09
N CYS A 213 3.50 6.12 -1.87
CA CYS A 213 4.18 7.32 -1.41
C CYS A 213 4.58 7.16 0.07
N TYR A 214 4.97 8.23 0.73
CA TYR A 214 5.37 8.20 2.14
C TYR A 214 4.26 7.67 3.05
N GLY A 215 4.55 6.63 3.83
CA GLY A 215 3.58 5.95 4.70
C GLY A 215 2.95 4.69 4.08
N ASP A 216 3.14 4.45 2.76
CA ASP A 216 2.77 3.18 2.13
C ASP A 216 3.83 2.09 2.34
N SER A 217 4.98 2.41 2.89
CA SER A 217 6.04 1.47 3.28
C SER A 217 5.48 0.24 4.01
N GLY A 218 5.90 -0.95 3.59
CA GLY A 218 5.39 -2.22 4.11
C GLY A 218 4.07 -2.68 3.51
N GLY A 219 3.38 -1.83 2.74
CA GLY A 219 2.14 -2.17 2.05
C GLY A 219 2.32 -3.20 0.93
N PRO A 220 1.24 -3.87 0.51
CA PRO A 220 1.29 -4.95 -0.44
C PRO A 220 1.42 -4.49 -1.89
N HIS A 221 2.05 -5.35 -2.69
CA HIS A 221 1.85 -5.45 -4.12
C HIS A 221 1.24 -6.81 -4.43
N PHE A 222 -0.01 -6.82 -4.88
CA PHE A 222 -0.73 -8.01 -5.29
C PHE A 222 -0.53 -8.25 -6.79
N TYR A 223 -0.34 -9.50 -7.18
CA TYR A 223 -0.30 -9.92 -8.58
C TYR A 223 -1.71 -10.13 -9.12
N GLY A 224 -2.06 -9.48 -10.20
CA GLY A 224 -3.39 -9.55 -10.82
C GLY A 224 -4.22 -8.29 -10.58
N GLY A 225 -5.48 -8.36 -10.92
CA GLY A 225 -6.39 -7.20 -10.86
C GLY A 225 -6.78 -6.79 -9.44
N PRO A 226 -7.69 -5.81 -9.34
CA PRO A 226 -7.99 -5.06 -8.12
C PRO A 226 -8.67 -5.86 -7.00
N ASP A 227 -9.04 -7.11 -7.23
CA ASP A 227 -9.63 -7.98 -6.21
C ASP A 227 -8.69 -9.14 -5.83
N SER A 228 -7.41 -9.08 -6.27
CA SER A 228 -6.42 -10.10 -5.95
C SER A 228 -5.91 -9.94 -4.52
N ASN A 229 -5.69 -11.06 -3.84
CA ASN A 229 -4.96 -11.15 -2.57
C ASN A 229 -3.66 -11.98 -2.70
N ASP A 230 -3.15 -12.15 -3.92
CA ASP A 230 -1.92 -12.86 -4.26
C ASP A 230 -0.72 -11.94 -4.08
N LEU A 231 -0.21 -11.89 -2.87
CA LEU A 231 0.89 -11.01 -2.49
C LEU A 231 2.20 -11.46 -3.17
N VAL A 232 2.98 -10.51 -3.70
CA VAL A 232 4.27 -10.79 -4.36
C VAL A 232 5.43 -9.98 -3.81
N ALA A 233 5.16 -8.78 -3.33
CA ALA A 233 6.18 -7.88 -2.81
C ALA A 233 5.59 -6.94 -1.78
N THR A 234 6.45 -6.27 -1.03
CA THR A 234 6.09 -5.22 -0.07
C THR A 234 6.80 -3.92 -0.43
N THR A 235 6.10 -2.81 -0.33
CA THR A 235 6.61 -1.46 -0.63
C THR A 235 7.77 -1.10 0.27
N ILE A 236 8.90 -0.68 -0.30
CA ILE A 236 10.06 -0.23 0.47
C ILE A 236 10.38 1.23 0.17
N THR A 237 10.49 1.58 -1.11
CA THR A 237 10.92 2.92 -1.51
C THR A 237 10.45 3.21 -2.94
N GLY A 238 10.65 4.45 -3.38
CA GLY A 238 10.36 4.89 -4.73
C GLY A 238 11.11 6.18 -5.04
N ASP A 239 10.71 6.86 -6.10
CA ASP A 239 11.22 8.19 -6.32
C ASP A 239 10.59 9.19 -5.33
N SER A 240 11.40 10.16 -4.89
CA SER A 240 11.03 11.10 -3.82
C SER A 240 9.80 11.97 -4.09
N VAL A 241 9.34 12.00 -5.33
CA VAL A 241 8.13 12.75 -5.74
C VAL A 241 6.93 11.86 -6.03
N CYS A 242 7.05 10.54 -5.82
CA CYS A 242 5.99 9.52 -5.95
C CYS A 242 5.28 9.56 -7.32
N VAL A 243 6.04 9.51 -8.43
CA VAL A 243 5.47 9.65 -9.79
C VAL A 243 6.10 8.77 -10.87
N ALA A 244 7.20 8.11 -10.59
CA ALA A 244 7.93 7.38 -11.64
C ALA A 244 8.08 5.89 -11.34
N THR A 245 8.69 5.54 -10.21
CA THR A 245 9.10 4.16 -9.94
C THR A 245 8.83 3.77 -8.51
N ASP A 246 8.07 2.70 -8.32
CA ASP A 246 7.96 1.96 -7.07
C ASP A 246 9.07 0.90 -7.01
N LYS A 247 9.57 0.61 -5.82
CA LYS A 247 10.65 -0.33 -5.60
C LYS A 247 10.36 -1.17 -4.37
N ASP A 248 10.07 -2.43 -4.61
CA ASP A 248 9.40 -3.30 -3.69
C ASP A 248 10.25 -4.52 -3.39
N TYR A 249 10.27 -4.97 -2.12
CA TYR A 249 11.02 -6.14 -1.71
C TYR A 249 10.24 -7.40 -2.06
N ARG A 250 10.87 -8.28 -2.85
CA ARG A 250 10.28 -9.56 -3.29
C ARG A 250 10.10 -10.50 -2.11
N LEU A 251 8.92 -11.12 -2.01
CA LEU A 251 8.59 -12.07 -0.95
C LEU A 251 8.83 -13.53 -1.33
N ASP A 252 9.15 -13.80 -2.61
CA ASP A 252 9.46 -15.14 -3.12
C ASP A 252 10.97 -15.50 -3.05
N THR A 253 11.79 -14.63 -2.45
CA THR A 253 13.22 -14.87 -2.25
C THR A 253 13.48 -15.82 -1.08
N ALA A 254 14.62 -16.50 -1.12
CA ALA A 254 15.00 -17.42 -0.02
C ALA A 254 15.16 -16.68 1.32
N SER A 255 15.66 -15.44 1.32
CA SER A 255 15.82 -14.61 2.52
C SER A 255 14.48 -14.23 3.14
N ALA A 256 13.56 -13.67 2.34
CA ALA A 256 12.22 -13.30 2.81
C ALA A 256 11.47 -14.53 3.37
N MET A 257 11.49 -15.65 2.64
CA MET A 257 10.84 -16.89 3.08
C MET A 257 11.47 -17.47 4.35
N SER A 258 12.81 -17.40 4.48
CA SER A 258 13.52 -17.84 5.68
C SER A 258 13.08 -17.03 6.90
N PHE A 259 13.03 -15.70 6.79
CA PHE A 259 12.56 -14.84 7.87
C PHE A 259 11.09 -15.16 8.23
N LEU A 260 10.19 -15.19 7.25
CA LEU A 260 8.76 -15.45 7.49
C LEU A 260 8.51 -16.83 8.10
N SER A 261 9.31 -17.84 7.77
CA SER A 261 9.17 -19.20 8.31
C SER A 261 9.28 -19.24 9.84
N GLY A 262 9.99 -18.30 10.45
CA GLY A 262 10.13 -18.15 11.90
C GLY A 262 8.83 -17.81 12.63
N PHE A 263 7.74 -17.47 11.92
CA PHE A 263 6.48 -17.01 12.52
C PHE A 263 5.28 -17.92 12.23
N THR A 264 5.47 -19.07 11.60
CA THR A 264 4.40 -20.02 11.25
C THR A 264 3.66 -20.59 12.46
N GLN A 265 4.26 -20.58 13.65
CA GLN A 265 3.62 -20.96 14.91
C GLN A 265 2.47 -20.02 15.33
N TYR A 266 2.40 -18.80 14.77
CA TYR A 266 1.31 -17.84 15.01
C TYR A 266 0.17 -17.94 14.00
N GLY A 267 0.27 -18.85 13.04
CA GLY A 267 -0.72 -19.15 12.02
C GLY A 267 -0.07 -19.62 10.72
N ALA A 268 -0.66 -20.62 10.09
CA ALA A 268 -0.18 -21.11 8.80
C ALA A 268 -0.39 -20.06 7.71
N TYR A 269 0.58 -19.95 6.82
CA TYR A 269 0.46 -19.13 5.61
C TYR A 269 -0.21 -19.91 4.49
N ALA A 270 -1.04 -19.23 3.71
CA ALA A 270 -1.48 -19.72 2.42
C ALA A 270 -0.46 -19.31 1.34
N TYR A 271 -0.14 -20.22 0.44
CA TYR A 271 0.77 -19.97 -0.68
C TYR A 271 0.04 -20.12 -2.01
N TRP A 272 0.55 -19.44 -3.04
CA TRP A 272 0.06 -19.53 -4.41
C TRP A 272 1.20 -19.63 -5.42
N GLY A 273 0.91 -20.13 -6.63
CA GLY A 273 1.84 -20.31 -7.75
C GLY A 273 2.64 -21.62 -7.75
#